data_e2f06c11624b2440ca1a5c6d283baf15
#
_entry.id   e2f06c11624b2440ca1a5c6d283baf15
#
_cell.length_a   1.000
_cell.length_b   1.000
_cell.length_c   1.000
_cell.angle_alpha   90.00
_cell.angle_beta   90.00
_cell.angle_gamma   90.00
#
_symmetry.space_group_name_H-M   'P 1'
#
loop_
_entity.id
_entity.type
_entity.pdbx_description
1 polymer ?
#
loop_
_entity_poly.entity_id
_entity_poly.type
_entity_poly.pdbx_seq_one_letter_code
_entity_poly.pdbx_strand_id
1 'polypeptide(L)'
;RLFALGAVPRSTSTAFEWMMRQRGDLDCLHEPFGEAWYQGEDPLWPRYREGGTTTPGLSIESVWQDIRSRAAERPVFLKDFPHYINHIWTPEFLSHFTHAFLIRDPAKTITSMYDKWPDFDELEVGFPEQRALFDLLTALNGTPPPVIDSDDQLAAPTEMVEAFCKAVGIPFIESALTWEAGGDPSAHSWWAGGSLHA
;
A
#
# COMPACT_ATOMS: atom_id res chain seq x y z
N ARG A 1 12.70 10.84 2.92
CA ARG A 1 11.97 9.99 3.87
C ARG A 1 11.00 9.09 3.10
N LEU A 2 10.86 7.86 3.55
CA LEU A 2 9.93 6.88 2.99
C LEU A 2 8.92 6.47 4.06
N PHE A 3 7.63 6.50 3.72
CA PHE A 3 6.54 6.02 4.57
C PHE A 3 5.85 4.87 3.87
N ALA A 4 5.74 3.72 4.53
CA ALA A 4 5.10 2.54 3.99
C ALA A 4 3.85 2.19 4.80
N LEU A 5 2.69 2.17 4.14
CA LEU A 5 1.45 1.65 4.69
C LEU A 5 1.26 0.21 4.20
N GLY A 6 1.55 -0.75 5.07
CA GLY A 6 1.33 -2.17 4.82
C GLY A 6 -0.14 -2.54 4.99
N ALA A 7 -0.81 -2.84 3.90
CA ALA A 7 -2.23 -3.16 3.89
C ALA A 7 -2.48 -4.57 3.31
N VAL A 8 -3.74 -4.97 3.23
CA VAL A 8 -4.21 -6.11 2.44
C VAL A 8 -5.25 -5.64 1.43
N PRO A 9 -5.51 -6.38 0.34
CA PRO A 9 -6.56 -6.02 -0.60
C PRO A 9 -7.91 -5.76 0.09
N ARG A 10 -8.68 -4.80 -0.40
CA ARG A 10 -10.03 -4.47 0.11
C ARG A 10 -10.09 -4.02 1.57
N SER A 11 -9.01 -3.48 2.11
CA SER A 11 -8.94 -3.00 3.50
C SER A 11 -9.25 -1.50 3.67
N THR A 12 -9.82 -0.82 2.67
CA THR A 12 -10.04 0.63 2.60
C THR A 12 -8.76 1.47 2.46
N SER A 13 -7.63 0.82 2.23
CA SER A 13 -6.32 1.46 2.11
C SER A 13 -6.21 2.48 0.98
N THR A 14 -7.00 2.32 -0.09
CA THR A 14 -7.05 3.29 -1.18
C THR A 14 -7.64 4.63 -0.72
N ALA A 15 -8.70 4.62 0.10
CA ALA A 15 -9.24 5.85 0.66
C ALA A 15 -8.22 6.56 1.56
N PHE A 16 -7.45 5.79 2.35
CA PHE A 16 -6.36 6.34 3.15
C PHE A 16 -5.26 6.95 2.28
N GLU A 17 -4.84 6.26 1.22
CA GLU A 17 -3.87 6.78 0.26
C GLU A 17 -4.35 8.08 -0.39
N TRP A 18 -5.64 8.19 -0.74
CA TRP A 18 -6.21 9.42 -1.29
C TRP A 18 -6.06 10.59 -0.34
N MET A 19 -6.32 10.42 0.95
CA MET A 19 -6.07 11.44 1.96
C MET A 19 -4.60 11.86 2.00
N MET A 20 -3.68 10.92 1.84
CA MET A 20 -2.24 11.24 1.77
C MET A 20 -1.88 12.00 0.50
N ARG A 21 -2.50 11.70 -0.65
CA ARG A 21 -2.30 12.44 -1.92
C ARG A 21 -2.77 13.89 -1.82
N GLN A 22 -3.92 14.14 -1.20
CA GLN A 22 -4.49 15.49 -1.07
C GLN A 22 -3.61 16.43 -0.23
N ARG A 23 -2.67 15.92 0.53
CA ARG A 23 -1.73 16.73 1.32
C ARG A 23 -0.83 17.62 0.44
N GLY A 24 -0.44 17.13 -0.74
CA GLY A 24 0.45 17.85 -1.67
C GLY A 24 1.94 17.91 -1.25
N ASP A 25 2.28 17.51 -0.02
CA ASP A 25 3.65 17.52 0.51
C ASP A 25 4.37 16.15 0.39
N LEU A 26 3.64 15.11 -0.06
CA LEU A 26 4.15 13.75 -0.27
C LEU A 26 4.04 13.37 -1.75
N ASP A 27 4.99 12.58 -2.25
CA ASP A 27 4.85 11.83 -3.49
C ASP A 27 4.22 10.47 -3.14
N CYS A 28 2.99 10.24 -3.61
CA CYS A 28 2.20 9.07 -3.22
C CYS A 28 2.18 8.02 -4.32
N LEU A 29 2.58 6.80 -3.98
CA LEU A 29 2.65 5.65 -4.88
C LEU A 29 1.62 4.60 -4.49
N HIS A 30 0.83 4.15 -5.49
CA HIS A 30 -0.17 3.11 -5.33
C HIS A 30 0.40 1.76 -5.71
N GLU A 31 0.60 0.91 -4.72
CA GLU A 31 1.05 -0.48 -4.87
C GLU A 31 2.23 -0.64 -5.87
N PRO A 32 3.32 0.13 -5.68
CA PRO A 32 4.38 0.16 -6.67
C PRO A 32 5.05 -1.21 -6.90
N PHE A 33 5.17 -2.02 -5.87
CA PHE A 33 5.71 -3.37 -6.01
C PHE A 33 4.70 -4.37 -6.59
N GLY A 34 3.40 -4.09 -6.45
CA GLY A 34 2.34 -4.92 -7.01
C GLY A 34 2.39 -5.01 -8.53
N GLU A 35 2.72 -3.91 -9.22
CA GLU A 35 2.87 -3.92 -10.67
C GLU A 35 3.98 -4.89 -11.10
N ALA A 36 5.15 -4.83 -10.45
CA ALA A 36 6.24 -5.75 -10.74
C ALA A 36 5.90 -7.20 -10.36
N TRP A 37 5.16 -7.40 -9.26
CA TRP A 37 4.75 -8.72 -8.79
C TRP A 37 3.81 -9.44 -9.78
N TYR A 38 2.88 -8.69 -10.40
CA TYR A 38 1.92 -9.22 -11.37
C TYR A 38 2.40 -9.19 -12.82
N GLN A 39 3.17 -8.19 -13.21
CA GLN A 39 3.44 -7.84 -14.61
C GLN A 39 4.92 -7.54 -14.90
N GLY A 40 5.81 -7.76 -13.94
CA GLY A 40 7.25 -7.56 -14.12
C GLY A 40 7.87 -8.49 -15.18
N GLU A 41 9.17 -8.32 -15.45
CA GLU A 41 9.93 -9.22 -16.35
C GLU A 41 9.87 -10.67 -15.89
N ASP A 42 9.96 -10.89 -14.55
CA ASP A 42 9.82 -12.20 -13.89
C ASP A 42 8.66 -12.11 -12.86
N PRO A 43 7.39 -12.11 -13.32
CA PRO A 43 6.27 -11.93 -12.42
C PRO A 43 6.10 -13.15 -11.52
N LEU A 44 5.91 -12.90 -10.21
CA LEU A 44 5.61 -13.97 -9.26
C LEU A 44 4.18 -14.48 -9.39
N TRP A 45 3.28 -13.62 -9.89
CA TRP A 45 1.86 -13.96 -10.09
C TRP A 45 1.27 -13.27 -11.34
N PRO A 46 1.42 -13.84 -12.55
CA PRO A 46 1.01 -13.21 -13.81
C PRO A 46 -0.51 -13.32 -14.05
N ARG A 47 -1.33 -12.62 -13.26
CA ARG A 47 -2.79 -12.71 -13.32
C ARG A 47 -3.43 -11.79 -14.37
N TYR A 48 -2.95 -10.55 -14.50
CA TYR A 48 -3.73 -9.49 -15.14
C TYR A 48 -3.44 -9.28 -16.62
N ARG A 49 -2.54 -10.05 -17.22
CA ARG A 49 -2.27 -9.93 -18.65
C ARG A 49 -2.71 -11.16 -19.41
N GLU A 50 -3.67 -10.97 -20.34
CA GLU A 50 -3.96 -11.97 -21.35
C GLU A 50 -2.70 -12.30 -22.14
N GLY A 51 -2.40 -13.59 -22.28
CA GLY A 51 -1.22 -14.07 -23.02
C GLY A 51 0.10 -14.01 -22.26
N GLY A 52 0.10 -13.67 -20.97
CA GLY A 52 1.29 -13.71 -20.11
C GLY A 52 2.40 -12.74 -20.53
N THR A 53 2.03 -11.61 -21.15
CA THR A 53 3.02 -10.59 -21.53
C THR A 53 3.51 -9.82 -20.31
N THR A 54 4.82 -9.79 -20.15
CA THR A 54 5.49 -9.03 -19.11
C THR A 54 5.84 -7.61 -19.58
N THR A 55 6.15 -6.73 -18.66
CA THR A 55 6.62 -5.37 -18.96
C THR A 55 8.15 -5.36 -18.94
N PRO A 56 8.84 -5.19 -20.08
CA PRO A 56 10.28 -5.14 -20.12
C PRO A 56 10.85 -4.03 -19.22
N GLY A 57 11.91 -4.33 -18.46
CA GLY A 57 12.55 -3.39 -17.53
C GLY A 57 11.81 -3.20 -16.20
N LEU A 58 10.61 -3.76 -16.04
CA LEU A 58 9.88 -3.71 -14.78
C LEU A 58 10.28 -4.88 -13.88
N SER A 59 10.88 -4.56 -12.76
CA SER A 59 11.29 -5.53 -11.73
C SER A 59 11.16 -4.93 -10.34
N ILE A 60 11.20 -5.75 -9.31
CA ILE A 60 11.23 -5.26 -7.92
C ILE A 60 12.42 -4.31 -7.71
N GLU A 61 13.57 -4.61 -8.30
CA GLU A 61 14.75 -3.75 -8.22
C GLU A 61 14.55 -2.40 -8.93
N SER A 62 13.98 -2.38 -10.14
CA SER A 62 13.72 -1.13 -10.86
C SER A 62 12.70 -0.25 -10.15
N VAL A 63 11.67 -0.86 -9.54
CA VAL A 63 10.69 -0.16 -8.68
C VAL A 63 11.39 0.43 -7.46
N TRP A 64 12.26 -0.34 -6.80
CA TRP A 64 13.00 0.16 -5.65
C TRP A 64 13.92 1.33 -6.00
N GLN A 65 14.59 1.29 -7.15
CA GLN A 65 15.42 2.38 -7.63
C GLN A 65 14.61 3.65 -7.92
N ASP A 66 13.40 3.53 -8.53
CA ASP A 66 12.49 4.65 -8.75
C ASP A 66 12.04 5.28 -7.42
N ILE A 67 11.61 4.47 -6.46
CA ILE A 67 11.22 4.94 -5.11
C ILE A 67 12.36 5.73 -4.46
N ARG A 68 13.60 5.23 -4.53
CA ARG A 68 14.77 5.91 -3.97
C ARG A 68 15.07 7.24 -4.67
N SER A 69 14.95 7.26 -5.99
CA SER A 69 15.14 8.48 -6.78
C SER A 69 14.14 9.57 -6.39
N ARG A 70 12.86 9.21 -6.29
CA ARG A 70 11.79 10.13 -5.82
C ARG A 70 12.04 10.62 -4.39
N ALA A 71 12.47 9.72 -3.51
CA ALA A 71 12.75 10.05 -2.11
C ALA A 71 13.94 10.99 -1.90
N ALA A 72 14.82 11.12 -2.90
CA ALA A 72 15.89 12.12 -2.91
C ALA A 72 15.36 13.54 -3.18
N GLU A 73 14.23 13.66 -3.86
CA GLU A 73 13.62 14.95 -4.20
C GLU A 73 12.60 15.41 -3.16
N ARG A 74 11.74 14.50 -2.69
CA ARG A 74 10.67 14.79 -1.72
C ARG A 74 10.28 13.54 -0.92
N PRO A 75 9.62 13.68 0.24
CA PRO A 75 9.13 12.53 0.98
C PRO A 75 8.15 11.70 0.15
N VAL A 76 8.29 10.38 0.20
CA VAL A 76 7.44 9.43 -0.52
C VAL A 76 6.55 8.67 0.47
N PHE A 77 5.28 8.55 0.15
CA PHE A 77 4.34 7.66 0.80
C PHE A 77 3.94 6.56 -0.17
N LEU A 78 4.09 5.32 0.23
CA LEU A 78 3.60 4.19 -0.56
C LEU A 78 2.58 3.37 0.25
N LYS A 79 1.47 3.05 -0.39
CA LYS A 79 0.52 2.05 0.07
C LYS A 79 0.78 0.79 -0.71
N ASP A 80 1.13 -0.29 -0.01
CA ASP A 80 1.47 -1.55 -0.67
C ASP A 80 1.04 -2.77 0.16
N PHE A 81 1.07 -3.94 -0.45
CA PHE A 81 0.74 -5.18 0.22
C PHE A 81 2.01 -5.97 0.55
N PRO A 82 2.22 -6.35 1.81
CA PRO A 82 3.44 -7.01 2.25
C PRO A 82 3.82 -8.26 1.47
N HIS A 83 2.85 -9.02 0.96
CA HIS A 83 3.12 -10.26 0.20
C HIS A 83 3.81 -10.04 -1.14
N TYR A 84 3.75 -8.83 -1.73
CA TYR A 84 4.45 -8.56 -2.98
C TYR A 84 5.97 -8.62 -2.86
N ILE A 85 6.50 -8.32 -1.67
CA ILE A 85 7.94 -8.17 -1.44
C ILE A 85 8.45 -8.96 -0.22
N ASN A 86 7.72 -9.96 0.26
CA ASN A 86 8.12 -10.73 1.44
C ASN A 86 9.49 -11.41 1.28
N HIS A 87 9.90 -11.71 0.06
CA HIS A 87 11.17 -12.34 -0.28
C HIS A 87 12.39 -11.41 -0.17
N ILE A 88 12.19 -10.10 -0.02
CA ILE A 88 13.29 -9.12 0.13
C ILE A 88 13.31 -8.42 1.50
N TRP A 89 12.54 -8.89 2.47
CA TRP A 89 12.55 -8.31 3.82
C TRP A 89 13.87 -8.59 4.55
N THR A 90 14.82 -7.74 4.34
CA THR A 90 16.04 -7.69 5.17
C THR A 90 15.94 -6.52 6.16
N PRO A 91 16.61 -6.60 7.33
CA PRO A 91 16.65 -5.46 8.25
C PRO A 91 17.13 -4.18 7.59
N GLU A 92 18.08 -4.27 6.65
CA GLU A 92 18.59 -3.13 5.89
C GLU A 92 17.49 -2.52 5.03
N PHE A 93 16.80 -3.33 4.19
CA PHE A 93 15.71 -2.86 3.33
C PHE A 93 14.60 -2.22 4.15
N LEU A 94 14.14 -2.90 5.20
CA LEU A 94 13.06 -2.42 6.06
C LEU A 94 13.41 -1.12 6.80
N SER A 95 14.68 -0.91 7.13
CA SER A 95 15.14 0.30 7.83
C SER A 95 15.01 1.61 7.03
N HIS A 96 14.82 1.51 5.72
CA HIS A 96 14.60 2.70 4.88
C HIS A 96 13.24 3.35 5.12
N PHE A 97 12.28 2.62 5.70
CA PHE A 97 10.89 3.06 5.81
C PHE A 97 10.45 3.37 7.24
N THR A 98 9.58 4.35 7.37
CA THR A 98 8.70 4.49 8.53
C THR A 98 7.44 3.68 8.22
N HIS A 99 7.26 2.56 8.93
CA HIS A 99 6.17 1.61 8.69
C HIS A 99 4.93 1.95 9.51
N ALA A 100 3.77 1.75 8.89
CA ALA A 100 2.46 1.66 9.55
C ALA A 100 1.62 0.58 8.87
N PHE A 101 0.58 0.13 9.52
CA PHE A 101 -0.31 -0.89 8.99
C PHE A 101 -1.76 -0.41 8.99
N LEU A 102 -2.50 -0.87 7.98
CA LEU A 102 -3.95 -0.73 7.93
C LEU A 102 -4.56 -2.12 7.87
N ILE A 103 -5.36 -2.44 8.87
CA ILE A 103 -6.03 -3.73 9.03
C ILE A 103 -7.53 -3.60 8.81
N ARG A 104 -8.16 -4.70 8.47
CA ARG A 104 -9.62 -4.83 8.38
C ARG A 104 -10.05 -6.24 8.78
N ASP A 105 -11.25 -6.36 9.30
CA ASP A 105 -11.89 -7.65 9.56
C ASP A 105 -11.75 -8.58 8.34
N PRO A 106 -11.10 -9.75 8.48
CA PRO A 106 -10.93 -10.70 7.39
C PRO A 106 -12.22 -11.11 6.71
N ALA A 107 -13.31 -11.26 7.45
CA ALA A 107 -14.61 -11.63 6.86
C ALA A 107 -15.10 -10.55 5.88
N LYS A 108 -14.98 -9.26 6.25
CA LYS A 108 -15.33 -8.13 5.38
C LYS A 108 -14.42 -8.04 4.15
N THR A 109 -13.14 -8.29 4.35
CA THR A 109 -12.13 -8.24 3.29
C THR A 109 -12.33 -9.35 2.27
N ILE A 110 -12.44 -10.60 2.72
CA ILE A 110 -12.60 -11.79 1.87
C ILE A 110 -13.92 -11.71 1.09
N THR A 111 -15.02 -11.32 1.74
CA THR A 111 -16.31 -11.12 1.06
C THR A 111 -16.18 -10.08 -0.05
N SER A 112 -15.54 -8.93 0.23
CA SER A 112 -15.32 -7.88 -0.77
C SER A 112 -14.37 -8.31 -1.90
N MET A 113 -13.39 -9.17 -1.62
CA MET A 113 -12.54 -9.77 -2.66
C MET A 113 -13.35 -10.71 -3.55
N TYR A 114 -14.13 -11.60 -2.96
CA TYR A 114 -14.95 -12.55 -3.69
C TYR A 114 -15.95 -11.87 -4.64
N ASP A 115 -16.55 -10.77 -4.21
CA ASP A 115 -17.48 -9.99 -5.03
C ASP A 115 -16.82 -9.38 -6.28
N LYS A 116 -15.50 -9.14 -6.24
CA LYS A 116 -14.76 -8.49 -7.33
C LYS A 116 -13.89 -9.46 -8.14
N TRP A 117 -13.29 -10.42 -7.46
CA TRP A 117 -12.39 -11.43 -8.03
C TRP A 117 -12.68 -12.80 -7.41
N PRO A 118 -13.74 -13.48 -7.83
CA PRO A 118 -14.14 -14.74 -7.20
C PRO A 118 -13.10 -15.86 -7.35
N ASP A 119 -12.11 -15.67 -8.21
CA ASP A 119 -11.01 -16.58 -8.51
C ASP A 119 -9.69 -16.19 -7.84
N PHE A 120 -9.73 -15.32 -6.81
CA PHE A 120 -8.51 -14.96 -6.08
C PHE A 120 -7.88 -16.17 -5.39
N ASP A 121 -6.55 -16.15 -5.30
CA ASP A 121 -5.77 -17.17 -4.60
C ASP A 121 -5.47 -16.75 -3.14
N GLU A 122 -5.18 -17.74 -2.30
CA GLU A 122 -4.81 -17.51 -0.90
C GLU A 122 -3.58 -16.57 -0.78
N LEU A 123 -2.61 -16.67 -1.70
CA LEU A 123 -1.43 -15.80 -1.73
C LEU A 123 -1.78 -14.33 -1.97
N GLU A 124 -2.91 -14.04 -2.63
CA GLU A 124 -3.36 -12.68 -2.91
C GLU A 124 -4.10 -12.05 -1.72
N VAL A 125 -4.47 -12.83 -0.71
CA VAL A 125 -5.17 -12.31 0.49
C VAL A 125 -4.21 -11.53 1.39
N GLY A 126 -2.99 -12.02 1.59
CA GLY A 126 -1.87 -11.31 2.22
C GLY A 126 -1.92 -11.12 3.74
N PHE A 127 -2.89 -11.70 4.46
CA PHE A 127 -2.96 -11.57 5.92
C PHE A 127 -1.78 -12.20 6.65
N PRO A 128 -1.30 -13.42 6.28
CA PRO A 128 -0.14 -14.01 6.92
C PRO A 128 1.11 -13.14 6.79
N GLU A 129 1.35 -12.58 5.61
CA GLU A 129 2.50 -11.72 5.34
C GLU A 129 2.38 -10.37 6.04
N GLN A 130 1.18 -9.78 6.11
CA GLN A 130 0.96 -8.56 6.87
C GLN A 130 1.30 -8.77 8.35
N ARG A 131 0.85 -9.88 8.94
CA ARG A 131 1.15 -10.23 10.33
C ARG A 131 2.64 -10.53 10.51
N ALA A 132 3.27 -11.29 9.62
CA ALA A 132 4.69 -11.62 9.71
C ALA A 132 5.57 -10.38 9.63
N LEU A 133 5.25 -9.41 8.75
CA LEU A 133 5.98 -8.15 8.66
C LEU A 133 5.83 -7.32 9.95
N PHE A 134 4.63 -7.25 10.50
CA PHE A 134 4.37 -6.55 11.75
C PHE A 134 5.20 -7.13 12.91
N ASP A 135 5.22 -8.45 13.04
CA ASP A 135 5.97 -9.15 14.09
C ASP A 135 7.49 -8.95 13.90
N LEU A 136 7.97 -9.04 12.66
CA LEU A 136 9.38 -8.80 12.34
C LEU A 136 9.81 -7.38 12.70
N LEU A 137 9.05 -6.38 12.30
CA LEU A 137 9.33 -4.97 12.60
C LEU A 137 9.27 -4.68 14.10
N THR A 138 8.33 -5.31 14.81
CA THR A 138 8.25 -5.22 16.27
C THR A 138 9.51 -5.78 16.94
N ALA A 139 10.00 -6.93 16.46
CA ALA A 139 11.21 -7.55 16.96
C ALA A 139 12.47 -6.71 16.66
N LEU A 140 12.56 -6.14 15.45
CA LEU A 140 13.70 -5.32 15.03
C LEU A 140 13.77 -3.99 15.80
N ASN A 141 12.62 -3.35 16.02
CA ASN A 141 12.56 -1.99 16.58
C ASN A 141 12.32 -1.98 18.12
N GLY A 142 11.96 -3.12 18.71
CA GLY A 142 11.58 -3.21 20.13
C GLY A 142 10.22 -2.57 20.46
N THR A 143 9.53 -2.01 19.48
CA THR A 143 8.21 -1.39 19.60
C THR A 143 7.37 -1.69 18.36
N PRO A 144 6.05 -1.94 18.52
CA PRO A 144 5.19 -2.22 17.38
C PRO A 144 5.01 -0.97 16.50
N PRO A 145 4.95 -1.14 15.17
CA PRO A 145 4.54 -0.08 14.26
C PRO A 145 3.10 0.37 14.53
N PRO A 146 2.72 1.63 14.17
CA PRO A 146 1.34 2.09 14.23
C PRO A 146 0.40 1.21 13.40
N VAL A 147 -0.80 0.95 13.93
CA VAL A 147 -1.85 0.20 13.25
C VAL A 147 -3.13 1.04 13.20
N ILE A 148 -3.75 1.09 12.03
CA ILE A 148 -5.04 1.71 11.78
C ILE A 148 -6.05 0.59 11.53
N ASP A 149 -7.17 0.59 12.23
CA ASP A 149 -8.31 -0.26 11.90
C ASP A 149 -9.21 0.44 10.89
N SER A 150 -9.63 -0.30 9.85
CA SER A 150 -10.50 0.21 8.80
C SER A 150 -11.87 0.69 9.32
N ASP A 151 -12.43 0.01 10.32
CA ASP A 151 -13.72 0.40 10.89
C ASP A 151 -13.58 1.71 11.68
N ASP A 152 -12.50 1.87 12.44
CA ASP A 152 -12.19 3.12 13.15
C ASP A 152 -11.92 4.26 12.17
N GLN A 153 -11.17 3.99 11.08
CA GLN A 153 -10.94 4.97 10.01
C GLN A 153 -12.25 5.46 9.38
N LEU A 154 -13.20 4.56 9.14
CA LEU A 154 -14.49 4.92 8.57
C LEU A 154 -15.40 5.65 9.55
N ALA A 155 -15.31 5.32 10.84
CA ALA A 155 -16.12 5.93 11.90
C ALA A 155 -15.61 7.32 12.31
N ALA A 156 -14.29 7.53 12.33
CA ALA A 156 -13.63 8.75 12.81
C ALA A 156 -12.39 9.09 11.94
N PRO A 157 -12.57 9.43 10.65
CA PRO A 157 -11.47 9.62 9.71
C PRO A 157 -10.50 10.73 10.13
N THR A 158 -11.00 11.83 10.68
CA THR A 158 -10.17 12.96 11.12
C THR A 158 -9.23 12.55 12.24
N GLU A 159 -9.75 11.95 13.28
CA GLU A 159 -9.02 11.52 14.47
C GLU A 159 -7.98 10.43 14.10
N MET A 160 -8.36 9.51 13.22
CA MET A 160 -7.46 8.43 12.79
C MET A 160 -6.31 8.95 11.94
N VAL A 161 -6.56 9.87 11.01
CA VAL A 161 -5.49 10.48 10.19
C VAL A 161 -4.60 11.39 11.03
N GLU A 162 -5.15 12.13 11.99
CA GLU A 162 -4.35 12.94 12.91
C GLU A 162 -3.44 12.05 13.78
N ALA A 163 -3.98 10.96 14.33
CA ALA A 163 -3.20 10.00 15.12
C ALA A 163 -2.10 9.34 14.29
N PHE A 164 -2.39 8.96 13.05
CA PHE A 164 -1.40 8.45 12.10
C PHE A 164 -0.28 9.48 11.86
N CYS A 165 -0.64 10.70 11.48
CA CYS A 165 0.33 11.76 11.20
C CYS A 165 1.27 12.00 12.39
N LYS A 166 0.71 12.04 13.61
CA LYS A 166 1.49 12.14 14.84
C LYS A 166 2.43 10.95 15.03
N ALA A 167 1.94 9.73 14.80
CA ALA A 167 2.71 8.50 15.00
C ALA A 167 3.89 8.38 14.02
N VAL A 168 3.71 8.78 12.76
CA VAL A 168 4.78 8.73 11.74
C VAL A 168 5.61 10.01 11.64
N GLY A 169 5.27 11.04 12.42
CA GLY A 169 6.02 12.28 12.52
C GLY A 169 5.91 13.20 11.30
N ILE A 170 4.68 13.39 10.81
CA ILE A 170 4.32 14.37 9.77
C ILE A 170 3.22 15.32 10.29
N PRO A 171 3.12 16.56 9.77
CA PRO A 171 2.04 17.46 10.14
C PRO A 171 0.66 16.89 9.75
N PHE A 172 -0.36 17.12 10.58
CA PHE A 172 -1.74 16.89 10.17
C PHE A 172 -2.23 18.04 9.28
N ILE A 173 -2.90 17.72 8.17
CA ILE A 173 -3.46 18.68 7.20
C ILE A 173 -4.93 18.34 7.03
N GLU A 174 -5.80 19.08 7.71
CA GLU A 174 -7.25 18.82 7.73
C GLU A 174 -7.89 18.89 6.33
N SER A 175 -7.45 19.82 5.48
CA SER A 175 -7.96 19.96 4.11
C SER A 175 -7.69 18.76 3.22
N ALA A 176 -6.76 17.87 3.59
CA ALA A 176 -6.46 16.64 2.87
C ALA A 176 -7.53 15.53 3.06
N LEU A 177 -8.47 15.72 3.97
CA LEU A 177 -9.55 14.76 4.21
C LEU A 177 -10.72 14.88 3.23
N THR A 178 -10.68 15.89 2.37
CA THR A 178 -11.73 16.14 1.37
C THR A 178 -11.12 16.22 -0.02
N TRP A 179 -11.78 15.61 -1.00
CA TRP A 179 -11.42 15.67 -2.41
C TRP A 179 -12.64 15.66 -3.31
N GLU A 180 -12.50 16.13 -4.53
CA GLU A 180 -13.57 16.10 -5.52
C GLU A 180 -13.80 14.67 -6.03
N ALA A 181 -15.06 14.33 -6.33
CA ALA A 181 -15.41 13.05 -6.93
C ALA A 181 -14.77 12.91 -8.33
N GLY A 182 -14.24 11.73 -8.63
CA GLY A 182 -13.64 11.43 -9.92
C GLY A 182 -12.15 11.08 -9.86
N GLY A 183 -11.47 11.49 -8.81
CA GLY A 183 -10.07 11.12 -8.54
C GLY A 183 -9.09 11.51 -9.65
N ASP A 184 -7.83 11.09 -9.51
CA ASP A 184 -6.78 11.22 -10.53
C ASP A 184 -6.60 9.86 -11.25
N PRO A 185 -6.99 9.73 -12.53
CA PRO A 185 -6.82 8.48 -13.29
C PRO A 185 -5.38 7.98 -13.37
N SER A 186 -4.39 8.88 -13.26
CA SER A 186 -2.97 8.51 -13.31
C SER A 186 -2.49 7.81 -12.03
N ALA A 187 -3.22 7.95 -10.94
CA ALA A 187 -2.85 7.37 -9.65
C ALA A 187 -2.86 5.83 -9.65
N HIS A 188 -3.58 5.21 -10.58
CA HIS A 188 -3.77 3.76 -10.66
C HIS A 188 -3.47 3.22 -12.08
N SER A 189 -2.44 3.74 -12.72
CA SER A 189 -2.15 3.51 -14.14
C SER A 189 -1.92 2.05 -14.54
N TRP A 190 -1.42 1.21 -13.64
CA TRP A 190 -1.18 -0.21 -13.93
C TRP A 190 -2.39 -1.11 -13.61
N TRP A 191 -3.34 -0.61 -12.86
CA TRP A 191 -4.52 -1.34 -12.43
C TRP A 191 -5.66 -1.18 -13.44
N ALA A 192 -5.91 -2.20 -14.26
CA ALA A 192 -6.91 -2.15 -15.36
C ALA A 192 -8.37 -2.01 -14.88
N GLY A 193 -8.62 -2.05 -13.59
CA GLY A 193 -9.95 -2.01 -12.99
C GLY A 193 -10.35 -0.63 -12.46
N GLY A 194 -10.10 0.46 -13.16
CA GLY A 194 -10.43 1.83 -12.72
C GLY A 194 -11.87 2.06 -12.23
N SER A 195 -12.78 1.12 -12.45
CA SER A 195 -14.13 1.12 -11.88
C SER A 195 -14.22 0.61 -10.44
N LEU A 196 -13.12 0.13 -9.83
CA LEU A 196 -13.12 -0.40 -8.47
C LEU A 196 -13.12 0.68 -7.39
N HIS A 197 -12.90 1.93 -7.78
CA HIS A 197 -12.76 3.07 -6.88
C HIS A 197 -13.83 4.16 -7.10
N ALA A 198 -14.83 3.88 -7.93
CA ALA A 198 -15.98 4.75 -8.14
C ALA A 198 -17.02 4.61 -7.03
#